data_dd5ab34194b8fc550ef46ad016452a4e
#
_entry.id   dd5ab34194b8fc550ef46ad016452a4e
#
_cell.length_a   1.000
_cell.length_b   1.000
_cell.length_c   1.000
_cell.angle_alpha   90.00
_cell.angle_beta   90.00
_cell.angle_gamma   90.00
#
_symmetry.space_group_name_H-M   'P 1'
#
loop_
_entity.id
_entity.type
_entity.pdbx_description
1 polymer ?
#
loop_
_entity_poly.entity_id
_entity_poly.type
_entity_poly.pdbx_seq_one_letter_code
_entity_poly.pdbx_strand_id
1 'polypeptide(L)'
;MLVLVAPGQGSQTPGFLNPWLELPGTADRLRAWSDIAGIDLVHLGTKADEDTIRDTAVAQPLLVAGALLSAAALFDGADATAGAARLGAVAGHSVGELPAAAIAGVLSEADTMALVRSRSTAMAEAAAVTRTGMSAVLGGDPELVAERLEKCGLTAANNNGGGQIVAAGTLEQLAELATDKPERSRVIPLKVAGAFHTHHMAPAVAAMEAAAKAVTIADPAVRYVSNADGEVVGDGREIVRRLVTQVSNPVRWDLCMETFRRLGATALIELCPGGTLAGLAKRNLRGVAQLAVKSPDDIAAARELIAEHAASPAE
;
A
#
# COMPACT_ATOMS: atom_id res chain seq x y z
N MET A 1 -10.71 -8.56 16.82
CA MET A 1 -11.04 -8.20 15.42
C MET A 1 -9.76 -8.27 14.59
N LEU A 2 -9.80 -8.93 13.44
CA LEU A 2 -8.68 -9.08 12.50
C LEU A 2 -8.68 -7.96 11.46
N VAL A 3 -7.52 -7.33 11.24
CA VAL A 3 -7.28 -6.37 10.16
C VAL A 3 -6.32 -6.99 9.13
N LEU A 4 -6.67 -6.92 7.85
CA LEU A 4 -5.80 -7.32 6.75
C LEU A 4 -5.28 -6.09 6.04
N VAL A 5 -3.95 -5.99 5.85
CA VAL A 5 -3.34 -4.82 5.23
C VAL A 5 -2.45 -5.19 4.07
N ALA A 6 -2.45 -4.36 3.02
CA ALA A 6 -1.59 -4.55 1.86
C ALA A 6 -0.46 -3.51 1.82
N PRO A 7 0.79 -3.95 1.55
CA PRO A 7 1.97 -3.10 1.59
C PRO A 7 2.02 -2.08 0.44
N GLY A 8 2.81 -1.03 0.65
CA GLY A 8 3.17 -0.03 -0.34
C GLY A 8 4.53 -0.27 -0.99
N GLN A 9 4.90 0.62 -1.92
CA GLN A 9 6.19 0.59 -2.64
C GLN A 9 7.37 0.70 -1.67
N GLY A 10 8.41 -0.11 -1.93
CA GLY A 10 9.59 -0.25 -1.09
C GLY A 10 9.61 -1.54 -0.25
N SER A 11 8.53 -2.33 -0.28
CA SER A 11 8.47 -3.64 0.39
C SER A 11 9.00 -4.78 -0.50
N GLN A 12 8.99 -4.61 -1.83
CA GLN A 12 9.41 -5.63 -2.79
C GLN A 12 10.93 -5.86 -2.76
N THR A 13 11.32 -7.11 -2.96
CA THR A 13 12.71 -7.55 -3.11
C THR A 13 12.85 -8.43 -4.36
N PRO A 14 14.04 -8.52 -4.98
CA PRO A 14 14.25 -9.40 -6.13
C PRO A 14 13.78 -10.82 -5.85
N GLY A 15 12.98 -11.37 -6.77
CA GLY A 15 12.51 -12.75 -6.68
C GLY A 15 11.42 -13.04 -5.64
N PHE A 16 10.78 -12.03 -5.03
CA PHE A 16 9.80 -12.24 -3.96
C PHE A 16 8.56 -13.04 -4.39
N LEU A 17 8.29 -13.14 -5.70
CA LEU A 17 7.21 -13.98 -6.23
C LEU A 17 7.64 -15.45 -6.50
N ASN A 18 8.95 -15.78 -6.43
CA ASN A 18 9.40 -17.16 -6.68
C ASN A 18 8.67 -18.22 -5.84
N PRO A 19 8.57 -18.09 -4.51
CA PRO A 19 7.90 -19.10 -3.69
C PRO A 19 6.41 -19.29 -4.04
N TRP A 20 5.77 -18.21 -4.51
CA TRP A 20 4.35 -18.23 -4.86
C TRP A 20 4.06 -19.02 -6.14
N LEU A 21 5.03 -19.15 -7.07
CA LEU A 21 4.87 -19.94 -8.30
C LEU A 21 4.72 -21.43 -8.03
N GLU A 22 5.09 -21.91 -6.85
CA GLU A 22 4.92 -23.31 -6.44
C GLU A 22 3.45 -23.65 -6.14
N LEU A 23 2.61 -22.65 -5.90
CA LEU A 23 1.19 -22.84 -5.67
C LEU A 23 0.42 -23.07 -6.99
N PRO A 24 -0.49 -24.06 -7.04
CA PRO A 24 -1.28 -24.34 -8.23
C PRO A 24 -2.04 -23.11 -8.75
N GLY A 25 -2.02 -22.88 -10.05
CA GLY A 25 -2.74 -21.79 -10.71
C GLY A 25 -2.10 -20.40 -10.62
N THR A 26 -1.10 -20.21 -9.76
CA THR A 26 -0.46 -18.89 -9.58
C THR A 26 0.19 -18.37 -10.86
N ALA A 27 0.90 -19.23 -11.59
CA ALA A 27 1.56 -18.84 -12.83
C ALA A 27 0.54 -18.38 -13.90
N ASP A 28 -0.61 -19.04 -13.97
CA ASP A 28 -1.67 -18.69 -14.94
C ASP A 28 -2.34 -17.36 -14.56
N ARG A 29 -2.60 -17.13 -13.27
CA ARG A 29 -3.11 -15.83 -12.78
C ARG A 29 -2.12 -14.70 -13.07
N LEU A 30 -0.83 -14.89 -12.80
CA LEU A 30 0.19 -13.89 -13.08
C LEU A 30 0.28 -13.59 -14.59
N ARG A 31 0.15 -14.59 -15.47
CA ARG A 31 0.11 -14.36 -16.93
C ARG A 31 -1.12 -13.55 -17.33
N ALA A 32 -2.31 -13.92 -16.85
CA ALA A 32 -3.54 -13.17 -17.12
C ALA A 32 -3.44 -11.72 -16.64
N TRP A 33 -2.88 -11.49 -15.45
CA TRP A 33 -2.64 -10.14 -14.94
C TRP A 33 -1.52 -9.39 -15.70
N SER A 34 -0.52 -10.11 -16.23
CA SER A 34 0.53 -9.52 -17.09
C SER A 34 -0.06 -8.91 -18.36
N ASP A 35 -1.02 -9.61 -18.98
CA ASP A 35 -1.72 -9.11 -20.17
C ASP A 35 -2.47 -7.79 -19.86
N ILE A 36 -3.13 -7.71 -18.69
CA ILE A 36 -3.85 -6.50 -18.26
C ILE A 36 -2.87 -5.40 -17.88
N ALA A 37 -1.85 -5.73 -17.10
CA ALA A 37 -0.83 -4.78 -16.63
C ALA A 37 0.09 -4.28 -17.75
N GLY A 38 0.19 -5.03 -18.86
CA GLY A 38 1.05 -4.70 -19.99
C GLY A 38 2.55 -4.89 -19.69
N ILE A 39 2.89 -5.69 -18.67
CA ILE A 39 4.26 -6.04 -18.28
C ILE A 39 4.32 -7.51 -17.87
N ASP A 40 5.46 -8.17 -18.05
CA ASP A 40 5.66 -9.56 -17.63
C ASP A 40 5.88 -9.69 -16.11
N LEU A 41 4.77 -9.84 -15.35
CA LEU A 41 4.81 -9.97 -13.89
C LEU A 41 5.56 -11.23 -13.44
N VAL A 42 5.54 -12.31 -14.24
CA VAL A 42 6.27 -13.54 -13.91
C VAL A 42 7.77 -13.26 -13.97
N HIS A 43 8.26 -12.73 -15.08
CA HIS A 43 9.67 -12.42 -15.24
C HIS A 43 10.14 -11.37 -14.22
N LEU A 44 9.41 -10.27 -14.12
CA LEU A 44 9.78 -9.15 -13.25
C LEU A 44 9.76 -9.52 -11.77
N GLY A 45 8.78 -10.32 -11.34
CA GLY A 45 8.66 -10.74 -9.93
C GLY A 45 9.61 -11.86 -9.50
N THR A 46 10.28 -12.52 -10.47
CA THR A 46 11.12 -13.71 -10.19
C THR A 46 12.58 -13.57 -10.60
N LYS A 47 12.91 -12.77 -11.63
CA LYS A 47 14.24 -12.71 -12.24
C LYS A 47 14.84 -11.32 -12.31
N ALA A 48 14.00 -10.27 -12.25
CA ALA A 48 14.49 -8.89 -12.36
C ALA A 48 15.33 -8.48 -11.14
N ASP A 49 16.28 -7.62 -11.39
CA ASP A 49 17.16 -7.06 -10.35
C ASP A 49 16.47 -5.96 -9.52
N GLU A 50 17.14 -5.50 -8.48
CA GLU A 50 16.64 -4.49 -7.55
C GLU A 50 16.31 -3.16 -8.25
N ASP A 51 17.10 -2.73 -9.22
CA ASP A 51 16.91 -1.45 -9.90
C ASP A 51 15.68 -1.52 -10.82
N THR A 52 15.48 -2.62 -11.54
CA THR A 52 14.30 -2.85 -12.36
C THR A 52 13.00 -2.87 -11.55
N ILE A 53 12.95 -3.62 -10.45
CA ILE A 53 11.73 -3.71 -9.63
C ILE A 53 11.49 -2.47 -8.75
N ARG A 54 12.43 -1.53 -8.71
CA ARG A 54 12.26 -0.23 -8.03
C ARG A 54 11.51 0.77 -8.89
N ASP A 55 11.54 0.62 -10.21
CA ASP A 55 10.78 1.46 -11.13
C ASP A 55 9.29 1.45 -10.74
N THR A 56 8.70 2.64 -10.65
CA THR A 56 7.30 2.79 -10.20
C THR A 56 6.31 2.08 -11.12
N ALA A 57 6.58 2.05 -12.44
CA ALA A 57 5.73 1.35 -13.41
C ALA A 57 5.81 -0.18 -13.26
N VAL A 58 6.85 -0.70 -12.61
CA VAL A 58 7.07 -2.13 -12.34
C VAL A 58 6.66 -2.50 -10.91
N ALA A 59 7.11 -1.73 -9.94
CA ALA A 59 6.91 -2.00 -8.51
C ALA A 59 5.43 -2.14 -8.13
N GLN A 60 4.60 -1.20 -8.59
CA GLN A 60 3.21 -1.15 -8.16
C GLN A 60 2.39 -2.34 -8.67
N PRO A 61 2.42 -2.73 -9.96
CA PRO A 61 1.73 -3.93 -10.42
C PRO A 61 2.22 -5.21 -9.71
N LEU A 62 3.53 -5.34 -9.45
CA LEU A 62 4.10 -6.47 -8.71
C LEU A 62 3.56 -6.56 -7.28
N LEU A 63 3.47 -5.44 -6.57
CA LEU A 63 2.95 -5.37 -5.20
C LEU A 63 1.46 -5.74 -5.15
N VAL A 64 0.67 -5.22 -6.09
CA VAL A 64 -0.75 -5.57 -6.20
C VAL A 64 -0.90 -7.07 -6.47
N ALA A 65 -0.15 -7.62 -7.42
CA ALA A 65 -0.18 -9.05 -7.73
C ALA A 65 0.19 -9.91 -6.51
N GLY A 66 1.27 -9.58 -5.80
CA GLY A 66 1.70 -10.30 -4.59
C GLY A 66 0.65 -10.25 -3.47
N ALA A 67 0.03 -9.10 -3.26
CA ALA A 67 -1.03 -8.95 -2.27
C ALA A 67 -2.28 -9.78 -2.61
N LEU A 68 -2.74 -9.75 -3.88
CA LEU A 68 -3.90 -10.53 -4.33
C LEU A 68 -3.63 -12.04 -4.27
N LEU A 69 -2.44 -12.50 -4.67
CA LEU A 69 -2.05 -13.91 -4.57
C LEU A 69 -2.05 -14.39 -3.12
N SER A 70 -1.44 -13.62 -2.24
CA SER A 70 -1.35 -13.99 -0.83
C SER A 70 -2.71 -13.95 -0.13
N ALA A 71 -3.59 -13.02 -0.47
CA ALA A 71 -4.96 -12.98 0.05
C ALA A 71 -5.75 -14.22 -0.38
N ALA A 72 -5.72 -14.59 -1.67
CA ALA A 72 -6.38 -15.78 -2.16
C ALA A 72 -5.84 -17.05 -1.50
N ALA A 73 -4.51 -17.19 -1.39
CA ALA A 73 -3.89 -18.34 -0.73
C ALA A 73 -4.25 -18.43 0.76
N LEU A 74 -4.37 -17.28 1.44
CA LEU A 74 -4.69 -17.20 2.87
C LEU A 74 -6.07 -17.81 3.19
N PHE A 75 -7.03 -17.66 2.28
CA PHE A 75 -8.41 -18.08 2.48
C PHE A 75 -8.83 -19.29 1.62
N ASP A 76 -7.88 -20.00 1.00
CA ASP A 76 -8.15 -21.11 0.06
C ASP A 76 -9.15 -20.74 -1.03
N GLY A 77 -9.14 -19.47 -1.45
CA GLY A 77 -10.12 -18.90 -2.36
C GLY A 77 -9.67 -18.89 -3.82
N ALA A 78 -10.65 -18.87 -4.73
CA ALA A 78 -10.40 -18.67 -6.13
C ALA A 78 -9.92 -17.23 -6.42
N ASP A 79 -10.30 -16.29 -5.57
CA ASP A 79 -9.95 -14.87 -5.65
C ASP A 79 -9.71 -14.25 -4.26
N ALA A 80 -9.32 -12.99 -4.25
CA ALA A 80 -8.96 -12.26 -3.03
C ALA A 80 -10.16 -11.94 -2.12
N THR A 81 -11.41 -12.06 -2.58
CA THR A 81 -12.62 -11.74 -1.78
C THR A 81 -13.03 -12.87 -0.85
N ALA A 82 -12.52 -14.08 -1.06
CA ALA A 82 -12.95 -15.31 -0.34
C ALA A 82 -12.90 -15.19 1.19
N GLY A 83 -12.04 -14.33 1.71
CA GLY A 83 -11.88 -14.10 3.14
C GLY A 83 -12.64 -12.94 3.74
N ALA A 84 -13.33 -12.11 2.93
CA ALA A 84 -13.89 -10.84 3.37
C ALA A 84 -14.78 -10.96 4.62
N ALA A 85 -15.66 -11.97 4.70
CA ALA A 85 -16.55 -12.21 5.84
C ALA A 85 -15.83 -12.52 7.17
N ARG A 86 -14.55 -12.91 7.13
CA ARG A 86 -13.73 -13.24 8.31
C ARG A 86 -12.92 -12.03 8.82
N LEU A 87 -12.92 -10.94 8.07
CA LEU A 87 -12.14 -9.74 8.34
C LEU A 87 -13.00 -8.69 9.05
N GLY A 88 -12.42 -8.01 10.03
CA GLY A 88 -13.04 -6.86 10.67
C GLY A 88 -12.82 -5.57 9.88
N ALA A 89 -11.67 -5.43 9.22
CA ALA A 89 -11.35 -4.32 8.33
C ALA A 89 -10.23 -4.70 7.34
N VAL A 90 -10.17 -3.97 6.24
CA VAL A 90 -9.06 -4.00 5.27
C VAL A 90 -8.54 -2.59 5.06
N ALA A 91 -7.25 -2.47 4.79
CA ALA A 91 -6.60 -1.23 4.37
C ALA A 91 -5.36 -1.54 3.53
N GLY A 92 -4.77 -0.50 2.94
CA GLY A 92 -3.49 -0.63 2.26
C GLY A 92 -2.70 0.67 2.39
N HIS A 93 -1.39 0.59 2.27
CA HIS A 93 -0.55 1.79 2.27
C HIS A 93 -0.28 2.24 0.83
N SER A 94 -0.71 3.43 0.48
CA SER A 94 -0.53 3.97 -0.88
C SER A 94 -1.09 3.03 -1.96
N VAL A 95 -0.26 2.45 -2.83
CA VAL A 95 -0.71 1.48 -3.85
C VAL A 95 -1.43 0.27 -3.24
N GLY A 96 -1.14 -0.07 -2.00
CA GLY A 96 -1.82 -1.15 -1.27
C GLY A 96 -3.32 -0.92 -1.06
N GLU A 97 -3.82 0.30 -1.19
CA GLU A 97 -5.27 0.55 -1.18
C GLU A 97 -6.01 -0.12 -2.37
N LEU A 98 -5.32 -0.35 -3.50
CA LEU A 98 -5.91 -1.04 -4.65
C LEU A 98 -6.23 -2.52 -4.36
N PRO A 99 -5.28 -3.37 -3.92
CA PRO A 99 -5.62 -4.73 -3.52
C PRO A 99 -6.56 -4.77 -2.30
N ALA A 100 -6.51 -3.80 -1.39
CA ALA A 100 -7.47 -3.71 -0.29
C ALA A 100 -8.91 -3.48 -0.82
N ALA A 101 -9.09 -2.66 -1.86
CA ALA A 101 -10.39 -2.46 -2.51
C ALA A 101 -10.89 -3.74 -3.22
N ALA A 102 -9.98 -4.52 -3.84
CA ALA A 102 -10.34 -5.81 -4.41
C ALA A 102 -10.78 -6.81 -3.34
N ILE A 103 -10.02 -6.93 -2.25
CA ILE A 103 -10.34 -7.81 -1.12
C ILE A 103 -11.68 -7.42 -0.47
N ALA A 104 -11.97 -6.12 -0.41
CA ALA A 104 -13.26 -5.62 0.05
C ALA A 104 -14.43 -5.91 -0.92
N GLY A 105 -14.16 -6.36 -2.14
CA GLY A 105 -15.16 -6.60 -3.17
C GLY A 105 -15.61 -5.34 -3.93
N VAL A 106 -14.91 -4.21 -3.76
CA VAL A 106 -15.20 -2.95 -4.45
C VAL A 106 -14.84 -3.02 -5.92
N LEU A 107 -13.73 -3.69 -6.23
CA LEU A 107 -13.18 -3.87 -7.58
C LEU A 107 -12.94 -5.35 -7.85
N SER A 108 -13.08 -5.76 -9.11
CA SER A 108 -12.54 -7.06 -9.54
C SER A 108 -10.99 -7.04 -9.54
N GLU A 109 -10.36 -8.20 -9.51
CA GLU A 109 -8.90 -8.30 -9.65
C GLU A 109 -8.43 -7.75 -10.99
N ALA A 110 -9.20 -7.97 -12.07
CA ALA A 110 -8.91 -7.43 -13.40
C ALA A 110 -8.97 -5.90 -13.44
N ASP A 111 -10.03 -5.31 -12.86
CA ASP A 111 -10.16 -3.84 -12.74
C ASP A 111 -9.05 -3.25 -11.89
N THR A 112 -8.68 -3.95 -10.80
CA THR A 112 -7.57 -3.55 -9.92
C THR A 112 -6.24 -3.53 -10.68
N MET A 113 -5.96 -4.54 -11.50
CA MET A 113 -4.76 -4.59 -12.35
C MET A 113 -4.78 -3.52 -13.45
N ALA A 114 -5.94 -3.21 -14.03
CA ALA A 114 -6.08 -2.12 -14.99
C ALA A 114 -5.82 -0.75 -14.35
N LEU A 115 -6.36 -0.52 -13.14
CA LEU A 115 -6.13 0.71 -12.39
C LEU A 115 -4.67 0.86 -11.97
N VAL A 116 -4.02 -0.20 -11.47
CA VAL A 116 -2.61 -0.11 -11.08
C VAL A 116 -1.70 0.14 -12.27
N ARG A 117 -2.00 -0.39 -13.45
CA ARG A 117 -1.29 -0.07 -14.69
C ARG A 117 -1.35 1.44 -14.97
N SER A 118 -2.56 2.01 -14.99
CA SER A 118 -2.74 3.46 -15.22
C SER A 118 -2.02 4.29 -14.15
N ARG A 119 -2.16 3.90 -12.87
CA ARG A 119 -1.51 4.57 -11.75
C ARG A 119 0.00 4.57 -11.86
N SER A 120 0.58 3.40 -12.02
CA SER A 120 2.04 3.23 -12.03
C SER A 120 2.70 3.96 -13.19
N THR A 121 2.13 3.86 -14.39
CA THR A 121 2.61 4.54 -15.60
C THR A 121 2.50 6.07 -15.45
N ALA A 122 1.33 6.58 -15.09
CA ALA A 122 1.11 8.02 -14.96
C ALA A 122 1.95 8.64 -13.83
N MET A 123 2.16 7.93 -12.71
CA MET A 123 3.04 8.42 -11.64
C MET A 123 4.52 8.39 -12.03
N ALA A 124 4.96 7.39 -12.81
CA ALA A 124 6.33 7.35 -13.34
C ALA A 124 6.56 8.50 -14.33
N GLU A 125 5.62 8.76 -15.23
CA GLU A 125 5.67 9.89 -16.16
C GLU A 125 5.68 11.23 -15.42
N ALA A 126 4.81 11.43 -14.42
CA ALA A 126 4.79 12.64 -13.60
C ALA A 126 6.12 12.87 -12.86
N ALA A 127 6.73 11.79 -12.33
CA ALA A 127 8.02 11.85 -11.66
C ALA A 127 9.16 12.28 -12.59
N ALA A 128 9.06 12.00 -13.88
CA ALA A 128 10.06 12.38 -14.88
C ALA A 128 10.02 13.87 -15.27
N VAL A 129 8.94 14.58 -14.97
CA VAL A 129 8.77 16.02 -15.33
C VAL A 129 9.71 16.91 -14.53
N THR A 130 9.82 16.65 -13.23
CA THR A 130 10.64 17.49 -12.31
C THR A 130 11.49 16.56 -11.42
N ARG A 131 12.75 16.95 -11.24
CA ARG A 131 13.67 16.23 -10.35
C ARG A 131 13.23 16.42 -8.89
N THR A 132 12.55 15.42 -8.37
CA THR A 132 12.01 15.40 -7.02
C THR A 132 12.38 14.11 -6.31
N GLY A 133 12.10 14.02 -5.03
CA GLY A 133 12.39 12.83 -4.24
C GLY A 133 11.65 12.81 -2.91
N MET A 134 12.03 11.88 -2.06
CA MET A 134 11.47 11.73 -0.72
C MET A 134 12.56 11.41 0.29
N SER A 135 12.34 11.82 1.54
CA SER A 135 13.20 11.49 2.68
C SER A 135 12.36 11.10 3.89
N ALA A 136 12.74 10.02 4.56
CA ALA A 136 12.13 9.65 5.83
C ALA A 136 12.71 10.51 6.97
N VAL A 137 11.86 11.18 7.72
CA VAL A 137 12.18 11.86 8.98
C VAL A 137 11.78 10.93 10.11
N LEU A 138 12.75 10.51 10.92
CA LEU A 138 12.56 9.57 12.02
C LEU A 138 12.85 10.24 13.35
N GLY A 139 11.87 10.30 14.25
CA GLY A 139 11.95 10.99 15.54
C GLY A 139 11.76 12.49 15.40
N GLY A 140 12.13 13.23 16.43
CA GLY A 140 11.85 14.65 16.57
C GLY A 140 10.47 14.92 17.19
N ASP A 141 10.28 16.16 17.63
CA ASP A 141 8.97 16.64 18.05
C ASP A 141 8.06 16.81 16.81
N PRO A 142 6.82 16.25 16.78
CA PRO A 142 5.95 16.31 15.61
C PRO A 142 5.63 17.73 15.12
N GLU A 143 5.47 18.69 16.04
CA GLU A 143 5.17 20.09 15.69
C GLU A 143 6.39 20.75 15.04
N LEU A 144 7.59 20.55 15.61
CA LEU A 144 8.84 21.06 15.07
C LEU A 144 9.17 20.41 13.71
N VAL A 145 8.86 19.13 13.55
CA VAL A 145 9.01 18.45 12.24
C VAL A 145 8.07 19.08 11.20
N ALA A 146 6.80 19.27 11.53
CA ALA A 146 5.82 19.88 10.62
C ALA A 146 6.22 21.31 10.23
N GLU A 147 6.60 22.15 11.20
CA GLU A 147 7.08 23.52 10.99
C GLU A 147 8.32 23.53 10.07
N ARG A 148 9.25 22.61 10.28
CA ARG A 148 10.46 22.53 9.44
C ARG A 148 10.16 22.13 8.01
N LEU A 149 9.26 21.15 7.81
CA LEU A 149 8.83 20.76 6.48
C LEU A 149 8.16 21.93 5.74
N GLU A 150 7.29 22.67 6.42
CA GLU A 150 6.64 23.87 5.86
C GLU A 150 7.67 24.93 5.46
N LYS A 151 8.64 25.25 6.32
CA LYS A 151 9.73 26.19 6.03
C LYS A 151 10.56 25.81 4.82
N CYS A 152 10.79 24.51 4.61
CA CYS A 152 11.47 23.99 3.42
C CYS A 152 10.56 23.91 2.18
N GLY A 153 9.26 24.18 2.29
CA GLY A 153 8.29 23.98 1.22
C GLY A 153 8.07 22.51 0.86
N LEU A 154 8.33 21.61 1.80
CA LEU A 154 8.14 20.17 1.65
C LEU A 154 6.74 19.72 2.07
N THR A 155 6.23 18.68 1.42
CA THR A 155 4.98 18.03 1.80
C THR A 155 5.27 16.83 2.72
N ALA A 156 4.53 16.69 3.83
CA ALA A 156 4.46 15.46 4.61
C ALA A 156 3.65 14.42 3.83
N ALA A 157 4.30 13.77 2.85
CA ALA A 157 3.66 12.87 1.89
C ALA A 157 3.10 11.60 2.53
N ASN A 158 3.78 11.07 3.57
CA ASN A 158 3.25 9.96 4.36
C ASN A 158 3.44 10.27 5.84
N ASN A 159 2.39 10.18 6.62
CA ASN A 159 2.47 10.10 8.07
C ASN A 159 2.27 8.64 8.49
N ASN A 160 3.35 7.99 8.88
CA ASN A 160 3.35 6.57 9.23
C ASN A 160 3.14 6.31 10.73
N GLY A 161 2.93 7.35 11.51
CA GLY A 161 2.83 7.24 12.96
C GLY A 161 4.18 6.90 13.63
N GLY A 162 4.18 6.84 14.96
CA GLY A 162 5.36 6.45 15.73
C GLY A 162 6.61 7.32 15.49
N GLY A 163 6.41 8.60 15.13
CA GLY A 163 7.50 9.53 14.84
C GLY A 163 8.15 9.29 13.46
N GLN A 164 7.45 8.68 12.52
CA GLN A 164 7.93 8.50 11.14
C GLN A 164 7.07 9.28 10.16
N ILE A 165 7.66 10.31 9.55
CA ILE A 165 7.06 11.11 8.48
C ILE A 165 7.94 10.99 7.24
N VAL A 166 7.34 10.86 6.06
CA VAL A 166 8.06 10.92 4.79
C VAL A 166 7.81 12.29 4.17
N ALA A 167 8.87 13.09 4.09
CA ALA A 167 8.89 14.38 3.43
C ALA A 167 9.15 14.22 1.93
N ALA A 168 8.42 14.97 1.09
CA ALA A 168 8.57 14.91 -0.35
C ALA A 168 8.57 16.32 -0.97
N GLY A 169 9.40 16.51 -2.00
CA GLY A 169 9.56 17.78 -2.71
C GLY A 169 10.72 17.73 -3.68
N THR A 170 11.28 18.91 -4.04
CA THR A 170 12.44 18.98 -4.91
C THR A 170 13.70 18.48 -4.21
N LEU A 171 14.73 18.12 -4.98
CA LEU A 171 16.00 17.66 -4.40
C LEU A 171 16.68 18.75 -3.58
N GLU A 172 16.52 20.04 -3.98
CA GLU A 172 17.04 21.20 -3.28
C GLU A 172 16.38 21.36 -1.90
N GLN A 173 15.04 21.24 -1.84
CA GLN A 173 14.27 21.31 -0.59
C GLN A 173 14.67 20.18 0.37
N LEU A 174 14.86 18.96 -0.15
CA LEU A 174 15.28 17.80 0.63
C LEU A 174 16.72 17.95 1.14
N ALA A 175 17.61 18.57 0.35
CA ALA A 175 18.98 18.88 0.77
C ALA A 175 19.00 19.91 1.90
N GLU A 176 18.12 20.93 1.84
CA GLU A 176 17.95 21.90 2.92
C GLU A 176 17.49 21.22 4.22
N LEU A 177 16.46 20.36 4.14
CA LEU A 177 15.99 19.57 5.29
C LEU A 177 17.10 18.69 5.88
N ALA A 178 17.94 18.09 5.04
CA ALA A 178 19.05 17.25 5.50
C ALA A 178 20.13 18.03 6.21
N THR A 179 20.38 19.29 5.80
CA THR A 179 21.38 20.19 6.37
C THR A 179 20.94 20.77 7.72
N ASP A 180 19.68 21.20 7.79
CA ASP A 180 19.08 21.78 9.01
C ASP A 180 17.86 20.95 9.41
N LYS A 181 18.13 19.78 9.94
CA LYS A 181 17.12 18.80 10.37
C LYS A 181 16.51 19.17 11.73
N PRO A 182 15.25 18.79 11.98
CA PRO A 182 14.62 18.96 13.29
C PRO A 182 15.43 18.29 14.40
N GLU A 183 15.47 18.89 15.58
CA GLU A 183 16.16 18.34 16.73
C GLU A 183 15.71 16.92 17.04
N ARG A 184 16.65 16.06 17.45
CA ARG A 184 16.41 14.65 17.80
C ARG A 184 15.79 13.83 16.67
N SER A 185 15.90 14.27 15.41
CA SER A 185 15.46 13.53 14.24
C SER A 185 16.62 12.99 13.40
N ARG A 186 16.32 12.01 12.56
CA ARG A 186 17.19 11.55 11.48
C ARG A 186 16.47 11.71 10.16
N VAL A 187 17.14 12.27 9.17
CA VAL A 187 16.65 12.40 7.81
C VAL A 187 17.39 11.38 6.94
N ILE A 188 16.63 10.48 6.31
CA ILE A 188 17.16 9.38 5.49
C ILE A 188 16.56 9.50 4.10
N PRO A 189 17.38 9.78 3.06
CA PRO A 189 16.91 9.79 1.69
C PRO A 189 16.34 8.44 1.28
N LEU A 190 15.20 8.44 0.57
CA LEU A 190 14.58 7.23 0.03
C LEU A 190 14.98 7.05 -1.44
N LYS A 191 15.20 5.79 -1.84
CA LYS A 191 15.50 5.43 -3.22
C LYS A 191 14.20 5.34 -4.03
N VAL A 192 13.56 6.47 -4.31
CA VAL A 192 12.33 6.59 -5.10
C VAL A 192 12.49 7.61 -6.21
N ALA A 193 11.70 7.48 -7.27
CA ALA A 193 11.85 8.26 -8.50
C ALA A 193 11.28 9.68 -8.40
N GLY A 194 10.42 9.99 -7.41
CA GLY A 194 9.75 11.29 -7.36
C GLY A 194 9.07 11.60 -6.04
N ALA A 195 8.53 12.82 -5.93
CA ALA A 195 7.76 13.29 -4.78
C ALA A 195 6.31 12.79 -4.85
N PHE A 196 6.11 11.49 -4.57
CA PHE A 196 4.78 10.89 -4.55
C PHE A 196 3.90 11.52 -3.48
N HIS A 197 2.57 11.47 -3.68
CA HIS A 197 1.60 12.01 -2.74
C HIS A 197 1.72 13.53 -2.51
N THR A 198 2.17 14.25 -3.53
CA THR A 198 2.28 15.72 -3.54
C THR A 198 1.68 16.30 -4.83
N HIS A 199 1.61 17.63 -4.91
CA HIS A 199 1.18 18.33 -6.12
C HIS A 199 2.02 17.97 -7.38
N HIS A 200 3.25 17.48 -7.22
CA HIS A 200 4.08 17.00 -8.34
C HIS A 200 3.45 15.80 -9.07
N MET A 201 2.54 15.08 -8.41
CA MET A 201 1.79 13.97 -9.01
C MET A 201 0.44 14.39 -9.60
N ALA A 202 0.08 15.68 -9.59
CA ALA A 202 -1.17 16.17 -10.18
C ALA A 202 -1.38 15.76 -11.65
N PRO A 203 -0.35 15.67 -12.51
CA PRO A 203 -0.52 15.18 -13.88
C PRO A 203 -1.06 13.74 -13.95
N ALA A 204 -0.79 12.89 -12.96
CA ALA A 204 -1.26 11.51 -12.94
C ALA A 204 -2.76 11.38 -12.60
N VAL A 205 -3.39 12.40 -12.00
CA VAL A 205 -4.80 12.35 -11.57
C VAL A 205 -5.73 12.14 -12.76
N ALA A 206 -5.51 12.85 -13.86
CA ALA A 206 -6.38 12.77 -15.06
C ALA A 206 -6.37 11.36 -15.68
N ALA A 207 -5.22 10.71 -15.73
CA ALA A 207 -5.12 9.33 -16.21
C ALA A 207 -5.86 8.35 -15.31
N MET A 208 -5.75 8.54 -13.97
CA MET A 208 -6.50 7.76 -13.00
C MET A 208 -8.00 7.98 -13.09
N GLU A 209 -8.46 9.22 -13.27
CA GLU A 209 -9.88 9.52 -13.50
C GLU A 209 -10.44 8.85 -14.75
N ALA A 210 -9.65 8.84 -15.83
CA ALA A 210 -10.04 8.18 -17.07
C ALA A 210 -10.15 6.66 -16.87
N ALA A 211 -9.18 6.03 -16.20
CA ALA A 211 -9.19 4.60 -15.90
C ALA A 211 -10.36 4.22 -14.95
N ALA A 212 -10.63 5.05 -13.95
CA ALA A 212 -11.70 4.81 -12.98
C ALA A 212 -13.12 4.84 -13.59
N LYS A 213 -13.30 5.49 -14.75
CA LYS A 213 -14.58 5.47 -15.48
C LYS A 213 -14.85 4.14 -16.18
N ALA A 214 -13.82 3.33 -16.39
CA ALA A 214 -13.93 2.06 -17.14
C ALA A 214 -14.13 0.83 -16.25
N VAL A 215 -14.02 0.98 -14.91
CA VAL A 215 -14.14 -0.14 -13.98
C VAL A 215 -15.54 -0.31 -13.43
N THR A 216 -15.89 -1.55 -13.06
CA THR A 216 -17.13 -1.85 -12.36
C THR A 216 -16.92 -1.71 -10.86
N ILE A 217 -17.79 -0.97 -10.19
CA ILE A 217 -17.68 -0.61 -8.79
C ILE A 217 -18.86 -1.20 -8.00
N ALA A 218 -18.55 -1.87 -6.88
CA ALA A 218 -19.52 -2.30 -5.88
C ALA A 218 -19.22 -1.67 -4.51
N ASP A 219 -20.17 -1.73 -3.59
CA ASP A 219 -19.92 -1.34 -2.21
C ASP A 219 -19.09 -2.41 -1.48
N PRO A 220 -18.25 -2.01 -0.50
CA PRO A 220 -17.38 -2.94 0.19
C PRO A 220 -18.15 -3.92 1.08
N ALA A 221 -17.82 -5.21 1.01
CA ALA A 221 -18.36 -6.27 1.86
C ALA A 221 -17.71 -6.30 3.26
N VAL A 222 -16.61 -5.59 3.45
CA VAL A 222 -15.86 -5.45 4.72
C VAL A 222 -15.45 -3.99 4.90
N ARG A 223 -15.26 -3.54 6.15
CA ARG A 223 -14.83 -2.16 6.43
C ARG A 223 -13.54 -1.84 5.70
N TYR A 224 -13.60 -0.87 4.80
CA TYR A 224 -12.44 -0.34 4.09
C TYR A 224 -11.97 0.94 4.78
N VAL A 225 -10.71 0.98 5.23
CA VAL A 225 -10.12 2.14 5.90
C VAL A 225 -9.22 2.89 4.93
N SER A 226 -9.51 4.18 4.71
CA SER A 226 -8.87 4.99 3.67
C SER A 226 -7.66 5.76 4.18
N ASN A 227 -6.62 5.88 3.33
CA ASN A 227 -5.43 6.68 3.61
C ASN A 227 -5.68 8.20 3.64
N ALA A 228 -6.79 8.68 3.12
CA ALA A 228 -7.06 10.11 3.04
C ALA A 228 -7.22 10.75 4.44
N ASP A 229 -7.92 10.06 5.33
CA ASP A 229 -8.32 10.55 6.66
C ASP A 229 -8.36 9.45 7.74
N GLY A 230 -8.03 8.21 7.39
CA GLY A 230 -8.12 7.06 8.29
C GLY A 230 -9.53 6.58 8.56
N GLU A 231 -10.56 7.14 7.94
CA GLU A 231 -11.94 6.77 8.21
C GLU A 231 -12.40 5.53 7.42
N VAL A 232 -13.42 4.86 7.95
CA VAL A 232 -14.11 3.76 7.29
C VAL A 232 -14.99 4.31 6.17
N VAL A 233 -14.82 3.82 4.95
CA VAL A 233 -15.63 4.21 3.79
C VAL A 233 -16.52 3.05 3.37
N GLY A 234 -17.83 3.28 3.32
CA GLY A 234 -18.85 2.27 2.96
C GLY A 234 -19.43 2.44 1.56
N ASP A 235 -19.03 3.44 0.80
CA ASP A 235 -19.45 3.69 -0.57
C ASP A 235 -18.31 3.38 -1.54
N GLY A 236 -18.53 2.43 -2.45
CA GLY A 236 -17.48 2.00 -3.37
C GLY A 236 -17.05 3.08 -4.36
N ARG A 237 -17.96 3.99 -4.78
CA ARG A 237 -17.62 5.11 -5.66
C ARG A 237 -16.74 6.12 -4.94
N GLU A 238 -17.02 6.37 -3.67
CA GLU A 238 -16.18 7.23 -2.84
C GLU A 238 -14.79 6.60 -2.63
N ILE A 239 -14.70 5.27 -2.42
CA ILE A 239 -13.42 4.56 -2.35
C ILE A 239 -12.62 4.79 -3.64
N VAL A 240 -13.22 4.55 -4.81
CA VAL A 240 -12.53 4.74 -6.09
C VAL A 240 -12.14 6.20 -6.31
N ARG A 241 -12.99 7.16 -5.95
CA ARG A 241 -12.65 8.59 -6.00
C ARG A 241 -11.43 8.92 -5.14
N ARG A 242 -11.34 8.34 -3.93
CA ARG A 242 -10.19 8.51 -3.03
C ARG A 242 -8.93 7.85 -3.60
N LEU A 243 -9.02 6.68 -4.22
CA LEU A 243 -7.91 6.03 -4.92
C LEU A 243 -7.33 6.92 -6.04
N VAL A 244 -8.18 7.62 -6.78
CA VAL A 244 -7.77 8.57 -7.82
C VAL A 244 -7.02 9.75 -7.22
N THR A 245 -7.58 10.39 -6.21
CA THR A 245 -6.99 11.61 -5.63
C THR A 245 -5.77 11.31 -4.77
N GLN A 246 -5.62 10.11 -4.24
CA GLN A 246 -4.51 9.68 -3.39
C GLN A 246 -3.14 9.91 -4.05
N VAL A 247 -3.03 9.79 -5.37
CA VAL A 247 -1.73 9.91 -6.07
C VAL A 247 -1.05 11.27 -5.81
N SER A 248 -1.84 12.31 -5.58
CA SER A 248 -1.39 13.69 -5.34
C SER A 248 -1.67 14.19 -3.91
N ASN A 249 -2.17 13.33 -3.02
CA ASN A 249 -2.52 13.71 -1.65
C ASN A 249 -1.82 12.80 -0.62
N PRO A 250 -1.54 13.32 0.59
CA PRO A 250 -0.84 12.59 1.64
C PRO A 250 -1.51 11.28 2.06
N VAL A 251 -0.68 10.32 2.45
CA VAL A 251 -1.07 9.05 3.07
C VAL A 251 -1.08 9.21 4.60
N ARG A 252 -2.24 9.12 5.22
CA ARG A 252 -2.45 9.23 6.66
C ARG A 252 -2.53 7.83 7.30
N TRP A 253 -1.41 7.09 7.23
CA TRP A 253 -1.35 5.75 7.83
C TRP A 253 -1.45 5.78 9.36
N ASP A 254 -1.01 6.86 9.98
CA ASP A 254 -1.20 7.15 11.41
C ASP A 254 -2.68 7.08 11.80
N LEU A 255 -3.56 7.73 11.04
CA LEU A 255 -5.00 7.74 11.27
C LEU A 255 -5.64 6.38 10.97
N CYS A 256 -5.16 5.65 9.95
CA CYS A 256 -5.61 4.28 9.71
C CYS A 256 -5.35 3.38 10.93
N MET A 257 -4.14 3.43 11.50
CA MET A 257 -3.82 2.67 12.71
C MET A 257 -4.64 3.11 13.92
N GLU A 258 -4.93 4.40 14.05
CA GLU A 258 -5.82 4.89 15.10
C GLU A 258 -7.24 4.31 14.95
N THR A 259 -7.75 4.25 13.73
CA THR A 259 -9.05 3.63 13.44
C THR A 259 -9.03 2.13 13.74
N PHE A 260 -7.94 1.39 13.41
CA PHE A 260 -7.84 -0.01 13.81
C PHE A 260 -7.94 -0.18 15.32
N ARG A 261 -7.29 0.68 16.11
CA ARG A 261 -7.39 0.66 17.57
C ARG A 261 -8.82 0.97 18.05
N ARG A 262 -9.46 1.99 17.48
CA ARG A 262 -10.84 2.41 17.78
C ARG A 262 -11.86 1.29 17.47
N LEU A 263 -11.63 0.52 16.42
CA LEU A 263 -12.44 -0.62 16.02
C LEU A 263 -12.16 -1.88 16.86
N GLY A 264 -11.18 -1.86 17.79
CA GLY A 264 -10.83 -3.00 18.62
C GLY A 264 -10.04 -4.08 17.90
N ALA A 265 -9.10 -3.69 17.03
CA ALA A 265 -8.19 -4.65 16.38
C ALA A 265 -7.38 -5.42 17.43
N THR A 266 -7.37 -6.74 17.30
CA THR A 266 -6.60 -7.65 18.14
C THR A 266 -5.49 -8.35 17.37
N ALA A 267 -5.61 -8.41 16.03
CA ALA A 267 -4.58 -8.91 15.13
C ALA A 267 -4.53 -8.11 13.82
N LEU A 268 -3.33 -8.05 13.24
CA LEU A 268 -3.07 -7.45 11.93
C LEU A 268 -2.20 -8.42 11.12
N ILE A 269 -2.64 -8.73 9.91
CA ILE A 269 -1.86 -9.50 8.94
C ILE A 269 -1.50 -8.59 7.77
N GLU A 270 -0.21 -8.50 7.46
CA GLU A 270 0.28 -7.82 6.27
C GLU A 270 0.50 -8.82 5.14
N LEU A 271 -0.12 -8.56 4.00
CA LEU A 271 -0.01 -9.36 2.79
C LEU A 271 1.37 -9.27 2.14
N CYS A 272 1.67 -10.16 1.22
CA CYS A 272 2.92 -10.23 0.48
C CYS A 272 3.17 -8.97 -0.40
N PRO A 273 4.42 -8.47 -0.38
CA PRO A 273 5.57 -8.83 0.44
C PRO A 273 5.57 -8.13 1.80
N GLY A 274 5.13 -8.83 2.83
CA GLY A 274 4.92 -8.26 4.16
C GLY A 274 6.20 -7.95 4.92
N GLY A 275 6.09 -7.03 5.92
CA GLY A 275 7.14 -6.69 6.88
C GLY A 275 7.15 -5.21 7.27
N THR A 276 6.85 -4.31 6.36
CA THR A 276 6.89 -2.86 6.59
C THR A 276 5.75 -2.40 7.50
N LEU A 277 4.51 -2.76 7.17
CA LEU A 277 3.33 -2.33 7.93
C LEU A 277 3.21 -3.07 9.26
N ALA A 278 3.58 -4.36 9.30
CA ALA A 278 3.69 -5.11 10.54
C ALA A 278 4.71 -4.47 11.49
N GLY A 279 5.86 -4.00 10.96
CA GLY A 279 6.86 -3.25 11.71
C GLY A 279 6.35 -1.89 12.21
N LEU A 280 5.51 -1.20 11.46
CA LEU A 280 4.84 0.03 11.89
C LEU A 280 3.79 -0.27 12.96
N ALA A 281 2.98 -1.32 12.76
CA ALA A 281 1.96 -1.76 13.71
C ALA A 281 2.57 -2.14 15.07
N LYS A 282 3.69 -2.85 15.07
CA LYS A 282 4.42 -3.20 16.31
C LYS A 282 4.76 -2.00 17.18
N ARG A 283 5.05 -0.85 16.57
CA ARG A 283 5.38 0.40 17.28
C ARG A 283 4.14 1.19 17.71
N ASN A 284 3.07 1.13 16.92
CA ASN A 284 1.89 2.00 17.08
C ASN A 284 0.68 1.30 17.71
N LEU A 285 0.55 -0.03 17.54
CA LEU A 285 -0.60 -0.82 17.99
C LEU A 285 -0.18 -1.81 19.08
N ARG A 286 0.09 -1.30 20.28
CA ARG A 286 0.46 -2.15 21.42
C ARG A 286 -0.64 -3.14 21.75
N GLY A 287 -0.25 -4.41 21.96
CA GLY A 287 -1.19 -5.48 22.31
C GLY A 287 -1.92 -6.09 21.11
N VAL A 288 -1.74 -5.59 19.90
CA VAL A 288 -2.23 -6.21 18.66
C VAL A 288 -1.21 -7.21 18.18
N ALA A 289 -1.61 -8.46 17.91
CA ALA A 289 -0.74 -9.46 17.28
C ALA A 289 -0.45 -9.07 15.83
N GLN A 290 0.80 -9.24 15.37
CA GLN A 290 1.17 -8.91 13.99
C GLN A 290 1.81 -10.11 13.31
N LEU A 291 1.45 -10.32 12.04
CA LEU A 291 2.09 -11.28 11.16
C LEU A 291 2.30 -10.66 9.77
N ALA A 292 3.48 -10.88 9.22
CA ALA A 292 3.82 -10.48 7.85
C ALA A 292 3.91 -11.72 6.97
N VAL A 293 3.08 -11.79 5.93
CA VAL A 293 3.12 -12.86 4.93
C VAL A 293 4.15 -12.48 3.87
N LYS A 294 5.24 -13.26 3.78
CA LYS A 294 6.33 -13.05 2.81
C LYS A 294 6.36 -14.13 1.75
N SER A 295 5.99 -15.35 2.14
CA SER A 295 5.98 -16.54 1.29
C SER A 295 4.81 -17.46 1.66
N PRO A 296 4.52 -18.50 0.87
CA PRO A 296 3.54 -19.52 1.22
C PRO A 296 3.79 -20.21 2.58
N ASP A 297 5.03 -20.24 3.06
CA ASP A 297 5.38 -20.83 4.35
C ASP A 297 4.71 -20.12 5.53
N ASP A 298 4.37 -18.83 5.37
CA ASP A 298 3.72 -18.02 6.41
C ASP A 298 2.20 -18.28 6.48
N ILE A 299 1.61 -18.95 5.48
CA ILE A 299 0.15 -19.10 5.36
C ILE A 299 -0.44 -19.91 6.53
N ALA A 300 0.25 -20.96 6.97
CA ALA A 300 -0.23 -21.76 8.09
C ALA A 300 -0.36 -20.93 9.38
N ALA A 301 0.68 -20.19 9.74
CA ALA A 301 0.67 -19.32 10.91
C ALA A 301 -0.35 -18.17 10.79
N ALA A 302 -0.51 -17.62 9.57
CA ALA A 302 -1.50 -16.57 9.31
C ALA A 302 -2.94 -17.12 9.48
N ARG A 303 -3.22 -18.37 9.07
CA ARG A 303 -4.52 -19.00 9.26
C ARG A 303 -4.82 -19.31 10.74
N GLU A 304 -3.80 -19.69 11.51
CA GLU A 304 -3.94 -19.86 12.97
C GLU A 304 -4.33 -18.50 13.60
N LEU A 305 -3.65 -17.41 13.25
CA LEU A 305 -3.97 -16.08 13.74
C LEU A 305 -5.38 -15.63 13.31
N ILE A 306 -5.83 -15.98 12.10
CA ILE A 306 -7.20 -15.73 11.65
C ILE A 306 -8.20 -16.51 12.52
N ALA A 307 -7.93 -17.79 12.80
CA ALA A 307 -8.82 -18.61 13.61
C ALA A 307 -8.99 -18.08 15.05
N GLU A 308 -7.92 -17.49 15.60
CA GLU A 308 -7.93 -16.92 16.94
C GLU A 308 -8.65 -15.55 17.02
N HIS A 309 -8.60 -14.74 15.94
CA HIS A 309 -8.98 -13.32 15.97
C HIS A 309 -10.10 -12.95 15.00
N ALA A 310 -10.52 -13.83 14.08
CA ALA A 310 -11.67 -13.58 13.22
C ALA A 310 -12.93 -13.38 14.08
N ALA A 311 -13.82 -12.53 13.62
CA ALA A 311 -15.15 -12.44 14.23
C ALA A 311 -15.83 -13.80 14.10
N SER A 312 -16.46 -14.29 15.17
CA SER A 312 -17.41 -15.40 15.04
C SER A 312 -18.45 -14.96 14.01
N PRO A 313 -18.86 -15.84 13.08
CA PRO A 313 -19.98 -15.52 12.20
C PRO A 313 -21.15 -15.07 13.12
N ALA A 314 -21.74 -13.92 12.80
CA ALA A 314 -22.97 -13.50 13.48
C ALA A 314 -24.02 -14.59 13.25
N GLU A 315 -24.52 -15.20 14.35
CA GLU A 315 -25.65 -16.11 14.34
C GLU A 315 -26.91 -15.45 13.78
#